data_57a97581756cd35e71439ac38cddba0f
#
_entry.id   57a97581756cd35e71439ac38cddba0f
#
_cell.length_a   1.000
_cell.length_b   1.000
_cell.length_c   1.000
_cell.angle_alpha   90.00
_cell.angle_beta   90.00
_cell.angle_gamma   90.00
#
_symmetry.space_group_name_H-M   'P 1'
#
loop_
_entity.id
_entity.type
_entity.pdbx_description
1 polymer ?
#
loop_
_entity_poly.entity_id
_entity_poly.type
_entity_poly.pdbx_seq_one_letter_code
_entity_poly.pdbx_strand_id
1 'polypeptide(L)'
;VSAARVDGHRNRTWDELQVGDEATLEREVLARDLYLFAHASGNLNPMHLPGTDLDGDGISDAVAPSMWVAALVSNVLGNLLPGAGTLMQRQQLDFGERARVGDRLRVSVRLLRKLQMPRALFEVKVRNADGYIVAEGQTEVDAPLQAVLTAATELPALLLDEHDHFAYMIDVAATLPPMPTAVVCPDDAHSLGGALLSWRRGLIVPLLI
;
A
#
# COMPACT_ATOMS: atom_id res chain seq x y z
N VAL A 1 -16.24 5.27 1.10
CA VAL A 1 -14.84 5.27 0.61
C VAL A 1 -14.57 6.64 0.04
N SER A 2 -13.76 7.46 0.71
CA SER A 2 -13.39 8.78 0.17
C SER A 2 -12.41 8.59 -0.96
N ALA A 3 -12.72 9.11 -2.14
CA ALA A 3 -11.79 9.15 -3.24
C ALA A 3 -10.55 9.98 -2.84
N ALA A 4 -9.37 9.53 -3.23
CA ALA A 4 -8.15 10.30 -2.99
C ALA A 4 -8.23 11.57 -3.87
N ARG A 5 -8.24 12.73 -3.22
CA ARG A 5 -8.28 14.04 -3.88
C ARG A 5 -6.88 14.65 -3.87
N VAL A 6 -6.46 15.14 -5.01
CA VAL A 6 -5.26 15.96 -5.15
C VAL A 6 -5.73 17.38 -5.45
N ASP A 7 -5.43 18.30 -4.55
CA ASP A 7 -5.76 19.73 -4.76
C ASP A 7 -4.92 20.29 -5.89
N GLY A 8 -5.51 21.23 -6.64
CA GLY A 8 -4.80 21.90 -7.73
C GLY A 8 -3.64 22.75 -7.19
N HIS A 9 -2.45 22.51 -7.69
CA HIS A 9 -1.25 23.24 -7.31
C HIS A 9 -0.49 23.77 -8.54
N ARG A 10 0.12 24.93 -8.37
CA ARG A 10 1.14 25.38 -9.29
C ARG A 10 2.48 24.81 -8.86
N ASN A 11 3.16 24.12 -9.78
CA ASN A 11 4.51 23.65 -9.52
C ASN A 11 5.50 24.84 -9.37
N ARG A 12 6.68 24.55 -8.81
CA ARG A 12 7.83 25.46 -8.81
C ARG A 12 8.84 24.99 -9.84
N THR A 13 9.17 25.88 -10.77
CA THR A 13 10.21 25.61 -11.77
C THR A 13 11.59 25.60 -11.12
N TRP A 14 12.57 24.99 -11.79
CA TRP A 14 13.94 24.95 -11.29
C TRP A 14 14.48 26.34 -10.93
N ASP A 15 14.16 27.36 -11.74
CA ASP A 15 14.61 28.74 -11.48
C ASP A 15 14.00 29.32 -10.21
N GLU A 16 12.76 29.00 -9.91
CA GLU A 16 12.00 29.50 -8.76
C GLU A 16 12.38 28.81 -7.44
N LEU A 17 13.01 27.62 -7.52
CA LEU A 17 13.43 26.88 -6.33
C LEU A 17 14.53 27.63 -5.57
N GLN A 18 14.40 27.71 -4.25
CA GLN A 18 15.36 28.31 -3.33
C GLN A 18 15.85 27.27 -2.32
N VAL A 19 17.16 27.28 -2.04
CA VAL A 19 17.73 26.41 -0.99
C VAL A 19 17.04 26.68 0.34
N GLY A 20 16.61 25.61 0.99
CA GLY A 20 15.79 25.67 2.20
C GLY A 20 14.29 25.57 1.97
N ASP A 21 13.80 25.66 0.73
CA ASP A 21 12.39 25.35 0.42
C ASP A 21 12.03 23.97 0.96
N GLU A 22 10.89 23.88 1.63
CA GLU A 22 10.43 22.67 2.29
C GLU A 22 8.95 22.43 2.00
N ALA A 23 8.57 21.15 1.87
CA ALA A 23 7.18 20.72 1.85
C ALA A 23 7.00 19.48 2.74
N THR A 24 5.81 19.37 3.30
CA THR A 24 5.47 18.30 4.23
C THR A 24 4.10 17.72 3.89
N LEU A 25 3.98 16.40 4.05
CA LEU A 25 2.74 15.63 3.92
C LEU A 25 2.54 14.81 5.20
N GLU A 26 1.32 14.75 5.69
CA GLU A 26 0.94 13.79 6.73
C GLU A 26 0.11 12.66 6.10
N ARG A 27 0.43 11.43 6.42
CA ARG A 27 -0.25 10.23 5.91
C ARG A 27 -0.39 9.19 7.00
N GLU A 28 -1.59 8.67 7.14
CA GLU A 28 -1.85 7.48 7.95
C GLU A 28 -1.57 6.21 7.13
N VAL A 29 -0.99 5.20 7.76
CA VAL A 29 -0.76 3.88 7.19
C VAL A 29 -2.07 3.11 7.25
N LEU A 30 -2.76 2.95 6.13
CA LEU A 30 -4.03 2.24 6.08
C LEU A 30 -3.83 0.82 5.56
N ALA A 31 -4.54 -0.15 6.14
CA ALA A 31 -4.52 -1.55 5.70
C ALA A 31 -4.76 -1.68 4.17
N ARG A 32 -5.75 -0.97 3.64
CA ARG A 32 -6.06 -0.98 2.21
C ARG A 32 -4.89 -0.51 1.33
N ASP A 33 -4.07 0.44 1.81
CA ASP A 33 -2.94 0.96 1.04
C ASP A 33 -1.86 -0.12 0.90
N LEU A 34 -1.67 -0.96 1.93
CA LEU A 34 -0.74 -2.07 1.90
C LEU A 34 -1.21 -3.19 0.96
N TYR A 35 -2.50 -3.51 0.95
CA TYR A 35 -3.06 -4.44 -0.04
C TYR A 35 -2.89 -3.91 -1.47
N LEU A 36 -3.20 -2.63 -1.73
CA LEU A 36 -3.01 -2.02 -3.05
C LEU A 36 -1.54 -2.05 -3.47
N PHE A 37 -0.62 -1.79 -2.54
CA PHE A 37 0.81 -1.86 -2.81
C PHE A 37 1.26 -3.31 -3.10
N ALA A 38 0.77 -4.29 -2.36
CA ALA A 38 1.03 -5.70 -2.60
C ALA A 38 0.57 -6.13 -4.00
N HIS A 39 -0.64 -5.74 -4.39
CA HIS A 39 -1.16 -5.99 -5.74
C HIS A 39 -0.32 -5.32 -6.83
N ALA A 40 0.05 -4.05 -6.64
CA ALA A 40 0.81 -3.29 -7.65
C ALA A 40 2.26 -3.76 -7.78
N SER A 41 2.90 -4.18 -6.69
CA SER A 41 4.31 -4.59 -6.66
C SER A 41 4.54 -6.08 -6.79
N GLY A 42 3.51 -6.91 -6.55
CA GLY A 42 3.65 -8.36 -6.41
C GLY A 42 4.35 -8.80 -5.10
N ASN A 43 4.55 -7.90 -4.14
CA ASN A 43 5.18 -8.22 -2.86
C ASN A 43 4.15 -8.82 -1.90
N LEU A 44 4.13 -10.15 -1.83
CA LEU A 44 3.24 -10.94 -0.98
C LEU A 44 3.92 -11.40 0.33
N ASN A 45 4.97 -10.72 0.77
CA ASN A 45 5.60 -11.05 2.04
C ASN A 45 4.59 -10.92 3.20
N PRO A 46 4.32 -12.00 3.95
CA PRO A 46 3.28 -12.01 4.98
C PRO A 46 3.40 -10.88 6.00
N MET A 47 4.62 -10.47 6.37
CA MET A 47 4.83 -9.37 7.32
C MET A 47 4.29 -8.01 6.83
N HIS A 48 3.93 -7.90 5.56
CA HIS A 48 3.38 -6.68 4.96
C HIS A 48 1.88 -6.76 4.67
N LEU A 49 1.28 -7.93 4.90
CA LEU A 49 -0.13 -8.16 4.60
C LEU A 49 -0.99 -7.90 5.86
N PRO A 50 -1.98 -6.99 5.80
CA PRO A 50 -2.76 -6.57 6.96
C PRO A 50 -3.55 -7.67 7.67
N GLY A 51 -3.78 -8.81 7.02
CA GLY A 51 -4.42 -9.98 7.65
C GLY A 51 -3.50 -10.79 8.56
N THR A 52 -2.23 -10.40 8.71
CA THR A 52 -1.27 -11.10 9.57
C THR A 52 -1.43 -10.62 11.00
N ASP A 53 -1.78 -11.55 11.89
CA ASP A 53 -1.84 -11.40 13.33
C ASP A 53 -0.95 -12.50 13.91
N LEU A 54 0.24 -12.13 14.37
CA LEU A 54 1.28 -13.09 14.78
C LEU A 54 1.14 -13.52 16.24
N ASP A 55 0.56 -12.68 17.08
CA ASP A 55 0.41 -12.92 18.50
C ASP A 55 -1.02 -13.30 18.93
N GLY A 56 -1.99 -13.18 18.01
CA GLY A 56 -3.38 -13.60 18.20
C GLY A 56 -4.22 -12.60 19.02
N ASP A 57 -3.80 -11.36 19.11
CA ASP A 57 -4.52 -10.32 19.86
C ASP A 57 -5.65 -9.65 19.06
N GLY A 58 -5.81 -10.00 17.80
CA GLY A 58 -6.81 -9.45 16.87
C GLY A 58 -6.40 -8.13 16.22
N ILE A 59 -5.16 -7.68 16.45
CA ILE A 59 -4.60 -6.47 15.84
C ILE A 59 -3.60 -6.88 14.76
N SER A 60 -3.60 -6.17 13.64
CA SER A 60 -2.65 -6.47 12.57
C SER A 60 -1.23 -6.09 12.96
N ASP A 61 -0.31 -7.06 12.88
CA ASP A 61 1.13 -6.85 13.02
C ASP A 61 1.81 -6.36 11.74
N ALA A 62 1.04 -6.10 10.70
CA ALA A 62 1.58 -5.74 9.40
C ALA A 62 2.42 -4.46 9.47
N VAL A 63 3.61 -4.56 8.88
CA VAL A 63 4.56 -3.46 8.73
C VAL A 63 4.50 -2.94 7.31
N ALA A 64 4.40 -1.63 7.15
CA ALA A 64 4.43 -1.00 5.83
C ALA A 64 5.74 -1.35 5.10
N PRO A 65 5.68 -1.79 3.84
CA PRO A 65 6.89 -2.02 3.04
C PRO A 65 7.73 -0.74 2.95
N SER A 66 9.05 -0.86 3.06
CA SER A 66 9.96 0.28 2.92
C SER A 66 9.74 1.06 1.62
N MET A 67 9.43 0.35 0.53
CA MET A 67 9.16 1.00 -0.77
C MET A 67 7.80 1.71 -0.81
N TRP A 68 6.81 1.28 0.01
CA TRP A 68 5.58 2.05 0.19
C TRP A 68 5.88 3.38 0.92
N VAL A 69 6.72 3.36 1.96
CA VAL A 69 7.19 4.59 2.64
C VAL A 69 7.94 5.49 1.66
N ALA A 70 8.82 4.93 0.83
CA ALA A 70 9.53 5.68 -0.21
C ALA A 70 8.58 6.30 -1.26
N ALA A 71 7.46 5.63 -1.58
CA ALA A 71 6.45 6.18 -2.49
C ALA A 71 5.76 7.44 -1.94
N LEU A 72 5.68 7.61 -0.60
CA LEU A 72 5.18 8.85 0.00
C LEU A 72 6.10 10.04 -0.27
N VAL A 73 7.42 9.80 -0.36
CA VAL A 73 8.40 10.83 -0.77
C VAL A 73 8.13 11.28 -2.20
N SER A 74 7.86 10.32 -3.10
CA SER A 74 7.47 10.62 -4.49
C SER A 74 6.19 11.48 -4.56
N ASN A 75 5.23 11.23 -3.67
CA ASN A 75 4.02 12.05 -3.57
C ASN A 75 4.36 13.51 -3.23
N VAL A 76 5.21 13.77 -2.22
CA VAL A 76 5.60 15.13 -1.85
C VAL A 76 6.32 15.83 -3.01
N LEU A 77 7.28 15.14 -3.64
CA LEU A 77 8.06 15.69 -4.75
C LEU A 77 7.22 15.97 -6.00
N GLY A 78 6.31 15.07 -6.33
CA GLY A 78 5.50 15.16 -7.54
C GLY A 78 4.29 16.08 -7.44
N ASN A 79 3.76 16.29 -6.23
CA ASN A 79 2.54 17.07 -6.05
C ASN A 79 2.76 18.42 -5.32
N LEU A 80 3.76 18.50 -4.41
CA LEU A 80 3.93 19.65 -3.54
C LEU A 80 5.19 20.49 -3.87
N LEU A 81 6.38 19.85 -3.89
CA LEU A 81 7.65 20.55 -4.09
C LEU A 81 8.71 19.65 -4.73
N PRO A 82 9.18 19.92 -5.94
CA PRO A 82 8.82 20.98 -6.88
C PRO A 82 7.39 20.93 -7.44
N GLY A 83 6.73 19.75 -7.40
CA GLY A 83 5.39 19.54 -7.92
C GLY A 83 5.36 18.94 -9.33
N ALA A 84 4.28 19.17 -10.06
CA ALA A 84 4.01 18.55 -11.36
C ALA A 84 5.16 18.74 -12.35
N GLY A 85 5.54 17.65 -13.02
CA GLY A 85 6.67 17.60 -13.96
C GLY A 85 8.02 17.24 -13.31
N THR A 86 8.05 16.98 -12.01
CA THR A 86 9.25 16.48 -11.32
C THR A 86 9.50 15.02 -11.67
N LEU A 87 10.75 14.67 -12.01
CA LEU A 87 11.18 13.31 -12.26
C LEU A 87 12.29 12.92 -11.28
N MET A 88 12.08 11.84 -10.54
CA MET A 88 13.08 11.30 -9.62
C MET A 88 14.20 10.62 -10.43
N GLN A 89 15.45 10.99 -10.16
CA GLN A 89 16.62 10.45 -10.83
C GLN A 89 17.40 9.47 -9.95
N ARG A 90 17.50 9.79 -8.67
CA ARG A 90 18.21 8.98 -7.70
C ARG A 90 17.57 9.16 -6.32
N GLN A 91 17.47 8.07 -5.60
CA GLN A 91 17.04 8.08 -4.20
C GLN A 91 17.95 7.20 -3.36
N GLN A 92 18.37 7.72 -2.23
CA GLN A 92 19.09 6.98 -1.22
C GLN A 92 18.38 7.22 0.11
N LEU A 93 17.85 6.17 0.71
CA LEU A 93 17.13 6.22 1.98
C LEU A 93 17.66 5.13 2.90
N ASP A 94 17.89 5.51 4.13
CA ASP A 94 18.11 4.61 5.24
C ASP A 94 16.78 4.46 6.00
N PHE A 95 16.41 3.22 6.30
CA PHE A 95 15.15 2.90 6.99
C PHE A 95 15.45 2.55 8.44
N GLY A 96 14.80 3.24 9.35
CA GLY A 96 14.92 3.08 10.80
C GLY A 96 13.72 2.35 11.40
N GLU A 97 12.89 3.06 12.16
CA GLU A 97 11.71 2.51 12.82
C GLU A 97 10.67 2.01 11.82
N ARG A 98 9.97 0.95 12.19
CA ARG A 98 8.94 0.34 11.33
C ARG A 98 7.63 1.07 11.46
N ALA A 99 7.01 1.40 10.34
CA ALA A 99 5.66 1.94 10.31
C ALA A 99 4.63 0.80 10.28
N ARG A 100 3.63 0.84 11.16
CA ARG A 100 2.54 -0.15 11.28
C ARG A 100 1.23 0.43 10.78
N VAL A 101 0.27 -0.43 10.51
CA VAL A 101 -1.11 0.01 10.22
C VAL A 101 -1.63 0.84 11.40
N GLY A 102 -2.21 1.99 11.08
CA GLY A 102 -2.68 2.98 12.07
C GLY A 102 -1.67 4.09 12.40
N ASP A 103 -0.37 3.90 12.11
CA ASP A 103 0.63 4.94 12.35
C ASP A 103 0.37 6.15 11.47
N ARG A 104 0.61 7.34 12.03
CA ARG A 104 0.61 8.59 11.29
C ARG A 104 2.04 9.01 10.99
N LEU A 105 2.35 9.12 9.70
CA LEU A 105 3.67 9.51 9.21
C LEU A 105 3.69 10.96 8.75
N ARG A 106 4.75 11.68 9.10
CA ARG A 106 5.07 12.99 8.58
C ARG A 106 6.25 12.86 7.63
N VAL A 107 6.00 13.15 6.36
CA VAL A 107 6.99 13.07 5.27
C VAL A 107 7.40 14.50 4.91
N SER A 108 8.66 14.83 5.03
CA SER A 108 9.20 16.14 4.65
C SER A 108 10.31 16.01 3.61
N VAL A 109 10.32 16.93 2.66
CA VAL A 109 11.43 17.13 1.72
C VAL A 109 11.90 18.56 1.83
N ARG A 110 13.22 18.78 1.83
CA ARG A 110 13.84 20.09 1.91
C ARG A 110 14.92 20.23 0.86
N LEU A 111 14.87 21.28 0.07
CA LEU A 111 15.90 21.56 -0.95
C LEU A 111 17.24 21.87 -0.29
N LEU A 112 18.23 21.02 -0.52
CA LEU A 112 19.60 21.22 -0.03
C LEU A 112 20.46 22.02 -0.99
N ARG A 113 20.36 21.68 -2.29
CA ARG A 113 21.20 22.30 -3.34
C ARG A 113 20.51 22.24 -4.70
N LYS A 114 20.68 23.28 -5.47
CA LYS A 114 20.50 23.23 -6.93
C LYS A 114 21.79 22.72 -7.56
N LEU A 115 21.65 21.67 -8.37
CA LEU A 115 22.76 21.10 -9.14
C LEU A 115 22.75 21.69 -10.56
N GLN A 116 23.45 21.04 -11.50
CA GLN A 116 23.34 21.45 -12.91
C GLN A 116 21.88 21.30 -13.37
N MET A 117 21.32 22.38 -13.94
CA MET A 117 19.93 22.43 -14.44
C MET A 117 19.61 21.21 -15.34
N PRO A 118 18.49 20.56 -15.14
CA PRO A 118 17.37 20.88 -14.21
C PRO A 118 17.45 20.19 -12.85
N ARG A 119 18.61 19.68 -12.46
CA ARG A 119 18.77 18.81 -11.28
C ARG A 119 18.78 19.56 -9.95
N ALA A 120 18.10 19.00 -8.96
CA ALA A 120 18.04 19.50 -7.60
C ALA A 120 18.16 18.34 -6.58
N LEU A 121 18.85 18.58 -5.46
CA LEU A 121 19.05 17.61 -4.38
C LEU A 121 18.22 18.00 -3.18
N PHE A 122 17.41 17.08 -2.70
CA PHE A 122 16.55 17.22 -1.53
C PHE A 122 16.99 16.30 -0.39
N GLU A 123 16.94 16.81 0.84
CA GLU A 123 16.89 16.00 2.04
C GLU A 123 15.49 15.42 2.20
N VAL A 124 15.41 14.19 2.69
CA VAL A 124 14.16 13.48 2.96
C VAL A 124 14.14 13.04 4.42
N LYS A 125 13.03 13.28 5.11
CA LYS A 125 12.78 12.76 6.45
C LYS A 125 11.34 12.26 6.56
N VAL A 126 11.19 11.03 7.04
CA VAL A 126 9.91 10.43 7.38
C VAL A 126 9.93 10.10 8.87
N ARG A 127 8.98 10.64 9.61
CA ARG A 127 8.85 10.43 11.06
C ARG A 127 7.46 9.91 11.40
N ASN A 128 7.38 9.09 12.45
CA ASN A 128 6.09 8.73 13.03
C ASN A 128 5.59 9.84 14.00
N ALA A 129 4.42 9.63 14.60
CA ALA A 129 3.81 10.58 15.53
C ALA A 129 4.66 10.84 16.78
N ASP A 130 5.45 9.87 17.22
CA ASP A 130 6.35 9.97 18.38
C ASP A 130 7.68 10.67 18.05
N GLY A 131 7.88 11.00 16.75
CA GLY A 131 9.08 11.70 16.28
C GLY A 131 10.23 10.77 15.87
N TYR A 132 10.08 9.44 15.98
CA TYR A 132 11.11 8.49 15.54
C TYR A 132 11.26 8.51 14.02
N ILE A 133 12.51 8.31 13.56
CA ILE A 133 12.84 8.23 12.14
C ILE A 133 12.38 6.89 11.57
N VAL A 134 11.45 6.96 10.62
CA VAL A 134 11.01 5.80 9.81
C VAL A 134 11.87 5.66 8.58
N ALA A 135 12.21 6.77 7.92
CA ALA A 135 13.18 6.81 6.85
C ALA A 135 13.84 8.19 6.77
N GLU A 136 15.11 8.23 6.39
CA GLU A 136 15.82 9.47 6.10
C GLU A 136 16.83 9.28 4.99
N GLY A 137 17.21 10.37 4.32
CA GLY A 137 18.20 10.32 3.27
C GLY A 137 18.13 11.48 2.31
N GLN A 138 18.46 11.21 1.04
CA GLN A 138 18.51 12.22 0.00
C GLN A 138 17.90 11.69 -1.30
N THR A 139 17.36 12.63 -2.08
CA THR A 139 16.85 12.33 -3.41
C THR A 139 17.26 13.42 -4.41
N GLU A 140 17.69 12.98 -5.58
CA GLU A 140 17.95 13.86 -6.72
C GLU A 140 16.78 13.81 -7.69
N VAL A 141 16.31 14.96 -8.10
CA VAL A 141 15.22 15.08 -9.06
C VAL A 141 15.59 16.03 -10.18
N ASP A 142 15.01 15.81 -11.34
CA ASP A 142 14.91 16.84 -12.37
C ASP A 142 13.66 17.68 -12.06
N ALA A 143 13.87 18.92 -11.70
CA ALA A 143 12.80 19.85 -11.41
C ALA A 143 12.18 20.37 -12.72
N PRO A 144 10.87 20.70 -12.74
CA PRO A 144 10.22 21.20 -13.93
C PRO A 144 10.84 22.54 -14.40
N LEU A 145 10.96 22.68 -15.72
CA LEU A 145 11.44 23.92 -16.35
C LEU A 145 10.31 24.87 -16.74
N GLN A 146 9.08 24.37 -16.77
CA GLN A 146 7.90 25.15 -17.14
C GLN A 146 6.90 25.16 -16.00
N ALA A 147 6.30 26.33 -15.78
CA ALA A 147 5.21 26.48 -14.83
C ALA A 147 3.94 25.79 -15.35
N VAL A 148 3.39 24.91 -14.53
CA VAL A 148 2.14 24.19 -14.81
C VAL A 148 1.21 24.35 -13.62
N LEU A 149 -0.04 24.72 -13.90
CA LEU A 149 -1.12 24.66 -12.92
C LEU A 149 -1.87 23.35 -13.12
N THR A 150 -1.76 22.43 -12.18
CA THR A 150 -2.58 21.22 -12.18
C THR A 150 -3.95 21.52 -11.59
N ALA A 151 -5.00 21.09 -12.27
CA ALA A 151 -6.34 21.13 -11.70
C ALA A 151 -6.46 20.13 -10.55
N ALA A 152 -7.36 20.39 -9.61
CA ALA A 152 -7.73 19.39 -8.63
C ALA A 152 -8.24 18.13 -9.34
N THR A 153 -7.68 16.98 -9.02
CA THR A 153 -8.02 15.71 -9.63
C THR A 153 -8.51 14.75 -8.57
N GLU A 154 -9.62 14.09 -8.85
CA GLU A 154 -10.17 13.05 -8.02
C GLU A 154 -9.89 11.70 -8.69
N LEU A 155 -9.21 10.81 -7.96
CA LEU A 155 -8.94 9.46 -8.47
C LEU A 155 -10.23 8.63 -8.38
N PRO A 156 -10.42 7.67 -9.30
CA PRO A 156 -11.50 6.70 -9.18
C PRO A 156 -11.46 5.99 -7.82
N ALA A 157 -12.63 5.73 -7.24
CA ALA A 157 -12.72 4.93 -6.04
C ALA A 157 -12.24 3.51 -6.35
N LEU A 158 -11.32 2.99 -5.54
CA LEU A 158 -10.90 1.60 -5.59
C LEU A 158 -11.60 0.86 -4.43
N LEU A 159 -12.36 -0.15 -4.77
CA LEU A 159 -12.97 -1.07 -3.82
C LEU A 159 -12.07 -2.29 -3.72
N LEU A 160 -11.55 -2.54 -2.54
CA LEU A 160 -10.97 -3.84 -2.22
C LEU A 160 -12.15 -4.72 -1.79
N ASP A 161 -12.39 -5.78 -2.55
CA ASP A 161 -13.36 -6.79 -2.17
C ASP A 161 -12.67 -7.76 -1.22
N GLU A 162 -12.85 -7.54 0.08
CA GLU A 162 -12.32 -8.39 1.15
C GLU A 162 -13.24 -9.59 1.44
N HIS A 163 -14.34 -9.71 0.68
CA HIS A 163 -15.25 -10.84 0.87
C HIS A 163 -14.60 -12.11 0.31
N ASP A 164 -14.41 -13.08 1.18
CA ASP A 164 -14.15 -14.45 0.77
C ASP A 164 -15.43 -15.03 0.15
N HIS A 165 -15.60 -14.80 -1.17
CA HIS A 165 -16.76 -15.31 -1.90
C HIS A 165 -16.90 -16.81 -1.77
N PHE A 166 -15.76 -17.54 -1.60
CA PHE A 166 -15.79 -18.98 -1.40
C PHE A 166 -16.34 -19.34 -0.02
N ALA A 167 -15.88 -18.66 1.04
CA ALA A 167 -16.44 -18.84 2.39
C ALA A 167 -17.94 -18.50 2.40
N TYR A 168 -18.34 -17.38 1.80
CA TYR A 168 -19.76 -17.02 1.67
C TYR A 168 -20.58 -18.09 0.93
N MET A 169 -20.07 -18.64 -0.17
CA MET A 169 -20.74 -19.74 -0.89
C MET A 169 -20.88 -20.99 -0.01
N ILE A 170 -19.86 -21.33 0.76
CA ILE A 170 -19.89 -22.45 1.71
C ILE A 170 -20.94 -22.21 2.79
N ASP A 171 -20.98 -21.01 3.36
CA ASP A 171 -21.95 -20.66 4.40
C ASP A 171 -23.40 -20.72 3.87
N VAL A 172 -23.65 -20.19 2.67
CA VAL A 172 -24.96 -20.31 2.01
C VAL A 172 -25.30 -21.78 1.75
N ALA A 173 -24.38 -22.57 1.22
CA ALA A 173 -24.60 -23.99 0.96
C ALA A 173 -24.87 -24.79 2.23
N ALA A 174 -24.24 -24.44 3.34
CA ALA A 174 -24.46 -25.10 4.64
C ALA A 174 -25.87 -24.83 5.24
N THR A 175 -26.60 -23.84 4.74
CA THR A 175 -28.01 -23.60 5.12
C THR A 175 -29.00 -24.50 4.37
N LEU A 176 -28.55 -25.16 3.30
CA LEU A 176 -29.35 -26.03 2.45
C LEU A 176 -29.28 -27.50 2.94
N PRO A 177 -30.29 -28.33 2.61
CA PRO A 177 -30.19 -29.77 2.90
C PRO A 177 -28.94 -30.38 2.24
N PRO A 178 -28.18 -31.26 2.95
CA PRO A 178 -26.99 -31.91 2.39
C PRO A 178 -27.33 -32.68 1.11
N MET A 179 -26.53 -32.48 0.07
CA MET A 179 -26.75 -33.11 -1.23
C MET A 179 -26.21 -34.54 -1.26
N PRO A 180 -26.98 -35.57 -1.61
CA PRO A 180 -26.46 -36.91 -1.88
C PRO A 180 -25.47 -36.87 -3.04
N THR A 181 -24.22 -37.25 -2.81
CA THR A 181 -23.12 -37.12 -3.78
C THR A 181 -22.39 -38.44 -3.93
N ALA A 182 -22.36 -39.00 -5.15
CA ALA A 182 -21.55 -40.16 -5.45
C ALA A 182 -20.07 -39.77 -5.51
N VAL A 183 -19.26 -40.44 -4.73
CA VAL A 183 -17.80 -40.31 -4.74
C VAL A 183 -17.24 -41.57 -5.33
N VAL A 184 -16.82 -41.52 -6.59
CA VAL A 184 -16.39 -42.68 -7.38
C VAL A 184 -14.89 -42.87 -7.21
N CYS A 185 -14.50 -44.09 -6.78
CA CYS A 185 -13.11 -44.51 -6.61
C CYS A 185 -12.24 -43.46 -5.87
N PRO A 186 -12.59 -43.12 -4.61
CA PRO A 186 -11.79 -42.16 -3.84
C PRO A 186 -10.54 -42.87 -3.25
N ASP A 187 -9.66 -43.32 -4.12
CA ASP A 187 -8.48 -44.14 -3.81
C ASP A 187 -7.24 -43.31 -3.41
N ASP A 188 -7.32 -41.97 -3.51
CA ASP A 188 -6.29 -41.06 -3.07
C ASP A 188 -6.72 -40.22 -1.85
N ALA A 189 -5.73 -39.75 -1.07
CA ALA A 189 -5.97 -39.02 0.17
C ALA A 189 -6.67 -37.66 -0.06
N HIS A 190 -6.51 -37.03 -1.22
CA HIS A 190 -7.12 -35.75 -1.52
C HIS A 190 -8.60 -35.90 -1.87
N SER A 191 -8.93 -36.87 -2.72
CA SER A 191 -10.31 -37.15 -3.11
C SER A 191 -11.15 -37.58 -1.91
N LEU A 192 -10.65 -38.51 -1.11
CA LEU A 192 -11.34 -38.95 0.11
C LEU A 192 -11.40 -37.82 1.15
N GLY A 193 -10.29 -37.07 1.32
CA GLY A 193 -10.21 -35.94 2.24
C GLY A 193 -11.19 -34.83 1.92
N GLY A 194 -11.36 -34.50 0.64
CA GLY A 194 -12.34 -33.52 0.15
C GLY A 194 -13.79 -33.95 0.43
N ALA A 195 -14.12 -35.20 0.17
CA ALA A 195 -15.44 -35.75 0.44
C ALA A 195 -15.77 -35.74 1.96
N LEU A 196 -14.82 -36.16 2.81
CA LEU A 196 -14.95 -36.15 4.27
C LEU A 196 -15.11 -34.72 4.83
N LEU A 197 -14.34 -33.77 4.31
CA LEU A 197 -14.42 -32.37 4.72
C LEU A 197 -15.79 -31.78 4.37
N SER A 198 -16.30 -32.03 3.16
CA SER A 198 -17.61 -31.58 2.69
C SER A 198 -18.74 -32.18 3.51
N TRP A 199 -18.61 -33.48 3.86
CA TRP A 199 -19.57 -34.13 4.75
C TRP A 199 -19.55 -33.55 6.17
N ARG A 200 -18.39 -33.32 6.75
CA ARG A 200 -18.26 -32.72 8.10
C ARG A 200 -18.83 -31.31 8.16
N ARG A 201 -18.81 -30.57 7.05
CA ARG A 201 -19.43 -29.25 6.92
C ARG A 201 -20.92 -29.30 6.60
N GLY A 202 -21.52 -30.48 6.51
CA GLY A 202 -22.95 -30.64 6.22
C GLY A 202 -23.34 -30.32 4.79
N LEU A 203 -22.41 -30.29 3.84
CA LEU A 203 -22.69 -29.92 2.44
C LEU A 203 -23.18 -31.12 1.62
N ILE A 204 -22.67 -32.31 1.90
CA ILE A 204 -22.99 -33.53 1.16
C ILE A 204 -23.30 -34.71 2.08
N VAL A 205 -24.04 -35.68 1.53
CA VAL A 205 -24.10 -37.06 2.04
C VAL A 205 -23.34 -37.94 1.06
N PRO A 206 -22.09 -38.35 1.36
CA PRO A 206 -21.29 -39.08 0.43
C PRO A 206 -21.77 -40.54 0.26
N LEU A 207 -21.90 -40.97 -0.97
CA LEU A 207 -22.12 -42.35 -1.39
C LEU A 207 -20.82 -42.81 -2.07
N LEU A 208 -20.08 -43.67 -1.40
CA LEU A 208 -18.83 -44.21 -1.95
C LEU A 208 -19.15 -45.35 -2.94
N ILE A 209 -18.60 -45.27 -4.15
CA ILE A 209 -18.83 -46.24 -5.23
C ILE A 209 -17.47 -46.75 -5.73
#